data_e96fe05dadc1635838848f4744fda6e1
#
_entry.id   e96fe05dadc1635838848f4744fda6e1
#
_cell.length_a   1.000
_cell.length_b   1.000
_cell.length_c   1.000
_cell.angle_alpha   90.00
_cell.angle_beta   90.00
_cell.angle_gamma   90.00
#
_symmetry.space_group_name_H-M   'P 1'
#
loop_
_entity.id
_entity.type
_entity.pdbx_description
1 polymer ?
#
loop_
_entity_poly.entity_id
_entity_poly.type
_entity_poly.pdbx_seq_one_letter_code
_entity_poly.pdbx_strand_id
1 'polypeptide(L)'
;MNIDHASLVIIREYLDEMMYALVDLRLSFEVPPGPTGFPKFQSLQQILKRLNPKHQVIFRLFRLGESVDHASVTSAVPQKVLNALTTLGLLSKTGTEWRTPDMLIVPAEGLYLLVGVPSSYPTASHPCRIWFDLSSHVVAKALPVSLSGLRVLDICSGSGIQ
;
A
#
# COMPACT_ATOMS: atom_id res chain seq x y z
N MET A 1 4.05 -1.85 21.62
CA MET A 1 3.98 -2.82 20.51
C MET A 1 5.39 -2.97 19.97
N ASN A 2 5.96 -4.16 20.05
CA ASN A 2 7.32 -4.38 19.54
C ASN A 2 7.19 -4.67 18.03
N ILE A 3 7.60 -3.72 17.19
CA ILE A 3 7.55 -3.90 15.73
C ILE A 3 8.72 -4.80 15.33
N ASP A 4 8.42 -5.88 14.62
CA ASP A 4 9.46 -6.78 14.09
C ASP A 4 10.14 -6.14 12.88
N HIS A 5 11.27 -5.47 13.14
CA HIS A 5 12.07 -4.82 12.12
C HIS A 5 12.58 -5.80 11.04
N ALA A 6 12.86 -7.05 11.38
CA ALA A 6 13.30 -8.03 10.40
C ALA A 6 12.20 -8.31 9.35
N SER A 7 10.96 -8.44 9.79
CA SER A 7 9.82 -8.59 8.90
C SER A 7 9.60 -7.36 8.00
N LEU A 8 9.81 -6.15 8.51
CA LEU A 8 9.72 -4.93 7.68
C LEU A 8 10.77 -4.91 6.58
N VAL A 9 12.00 -5.28 6.88
CA VAL A 9 13.10 -5.35 5.90
C VAL A 9 12.76 -6.37 4.80
N ILE A 10 12.32 -7.57 5.18
CA ILE A 10 11.94 -8.63 4.23
C ILE A 10 10.83 -8.15 3.27
N ILE A 11 9.82 -7.46 3.78
CA ILE A 11 8.71 -6.95 2.97
C ILE A 11 9.20 -5.85 2.03
N ARG A 12 10.01 -4.90 2.54
CA ARG A 12 10.57 -3.82 1.74
C ARG A 12 11.41 -4.36 0.59
N GLU A 13 12.37 -5.23 0.88
CA GLU A 13 13.23 -5.86 -0.14
C GLU A 13 12.41 -6.54 -1.24
N TYR A 14 11.36 -7.26 -0.85
CA TYR A 14 10.47 -7.92 -1.81
C TYR A 14 9.71 -6.91 -2.69
N LEU A 15 9.16 -5.84 -2.12
CA LEU A 15 8.45 -4.81 -2.88
C LEU A 15 9.41 -4.06 -3.82
N ASP A 16 10.65 -3.82 -3.39
CA ASP A 16 11.69 -3.20 -4.20
C ASP A 16 12.12 -4.14 -5.36
N GLU A 17 12.33 -5.43 -5.10
CA GLU A 17 12.62 -6.45 -6.11
C GLU A 17 11.50 -6.54 -7.17
N MET A 18 10.25 -6.44 -6.73
CA MET A 18 9.09 -6.42 -7.60
C MET A 18 8.89 -5.07 -8.32
N MET A 19 9.76 -4.10 -8.11
CA MET A 19 9.63 -2.74 -8.64
C MET A 19 8.23 -2.14 -8.37
N TYR A 20 7.65 -2.45 -7.20
CA TYR A 20 6.27 -2.10 -6.86
C TYR A 20 6.01 -0.59 -7.00
N ALA A 21 6.91 0.24 -6.49
CA ALA A 21 6.78 1.69 -6.58
C ALA A 21 6.80 2.21 -8.04
N LEU A 22 7.67 1.64 -8.89
CA LEU A 22 7.75 2.04 -10.30
C LEU A 22 6.49 1.65 -11.07
N VAL A 23 5.96 0.44 -10.81
CA VAL A 23 4.73 -0.03 -11.44
C VAL A 23 3.53 0.79 -10.95
N ASP A 24 3.44 1.13 -9.65
CA ASP A 24 2.38 1.99 -9.11
C ASP A 24 2.43 3.40 -9.71
N LEU A 25 3.62 3.96 -9.85
CA LEU A 25 3.83 5.25 -10.51
C LEU A 25 3.32 5.22 -11.96
N ARG A 26 3.68 4.19 -12.73
CA ARG A 26 3.20 4.01 -14.09
C ARG A 26 1.67 3.91 -14.15
N LEU A 27 1.06 3.12 -13.27
CA LEU A 27 -0.39 2.99 -13.19
C LEU A 27 -1.07 4.32 -12.86
N SER A 28 -0.45 5.14 -12.02
CA SER A 28 -0.96 6.46 -11.65
C SER A 28 -0.98 7.45 -12.82
N PHE A 29 -0.09 7.31 -13.82
CA PHE A 29 -0.15 8.09 -15.06
C PHE A 29 -1.23 7.59 -16.02
N GLU A 30 -1.53 6.29 -16.02
CA GLU A 30 -2.55 5.71 -16.90
C GLU A 30 -3.97 5.86 -16.34
N VAL A 31 -4.11 6.01 -15.02
CA VAL A 31 -5.41 6.19 -14.33
C VAL A 31 -5.43 7.52 -13.62
N PRO A 32 -6.14 8.51 -14.14
CA PRO A 32 -6.26 9.79 -13.46
C PRO A 32 -6.90 9.61 -12.07
N PRO A 33 -6.51 10.42 -11.10
CA PRO A 33 -7.10 10.38 -9.76
C PRO A 33 -8.59 10.68 -9.82
N GLY A 34 -9.34 9.98 -8.98
CA GLY A 34 -10.74 10.29 -8.71
C GLY A 34 -10.88 11.56 -7.83
N PRO A 35 -12.11 11.95 -7.48
CA PRO A 35 -12.38 13.13 -6.65
C PRO A 35 -11.70 13.07 -5.26
N THR A 36 -11.37 11.88 -4.79
CA THR A 36 -10.72 11.64 -3.49
C THR A 36 -9.19 11.56 -3.58
N GLY A 37 -8.59 11.89 -4.73
CA GLY A 37 -7.14 11.74 -4.95
C GLY A 37 -6.69 10.31 -5.27
N PHE A 38 -7.51 9.30 -5.00
CA PHE A 38 -7.22 7.92 -5.38
C PHE A 38 -7.74 7.60 -6.79
N PRO A 39 -7.04 6.74 -7.54
CA PRO A 39 -7.55 6.22 -8.81
C PRO A 39 -8.89 5.51 -8.61
N LYS A 40 -9.75 5.59 -9.63
CA LYS A 40 -11.02 4.84 -9.61
C LYS A 40 -10.74 3.33 -9.60
N PHE A 41 -11.37 2.61 -8.68
CA PHE A 41 -11.20 1.17 -8.48
C PHE A 41 -11.31 0.35 -9.77
N GLN A 42 -12.38 0.57 -10.54
CA GLN A 42 -12.63 -0.14 -11.80
C GLN A 42 -11.56 0.13 -12.85
N SER A 43 -11.06 1.37 -12.93
CA SER A 43 -10.00 1.73 -13.88
C SER A 43 -8.69 1.02 -13.52
N LEU A 44 -8.33 0.97 -12.23
CA LEU A 44 -7.19 0.19 -11.77
C LEU A 44 -7.36 -1.30 -12.10
N GLN A 45 -8.51 -1.89 -11.81
CA GLN A 45 -8.76 -3.32 -12.14
C GLN A 45 -8.56 -3.62 -13.62
N GLN A 46 -9.00 -2.73 -14.52
CA GLN A 46 -8.82 -2.93 -15.95
C GLN A 46 -7.35 -2.91 -16.37
N ILE A 47 -6.59 -1.97 -15.84
CA ILE A 47 -5.17 -1.85 -16.17
C ILE A 47 -4.35 -2.99 -15.55
N LEU A 48 -4.67 -3.42 -14.35
CA LEU A 48 -3.98 -4.53 -13.69
C LEU A 48 -4.01 -5.82 -14.53
N LYS A 49 -5.06 -6.05 -15.32
CA LYS A 49 -5.15 -7.20 -16.23
C LYS A 49 -4.04 -7.25 -17.28
N ARG A 50 -3.36 -6.12 -17.53
CA ARG A 50 -2.24 -6.03 -18.49
C ARG A 50 -0.89 -6.34 -17.87
N LEU A 51 -0.80 -6.42 -16.54
CA LEU A 51 0.41 -6.75 -15.82
C LEU A 51 0.69 -8.25 -15.88
N ASN A 52 1.93 -8.64 -15.59
CA ASN A 52 2.25 -10.05 -15.41
C ASN A 52 1.50 -10.63 -14.18
N PRO A 53 1.30 -11.95 -14.12
CA PRO A 53 0.49 -12.59 -13.06
C PRO A 53 0.97 -12.28 -11.64
N LYS A 54 2.27 -12.19 -11.39
CA LYS A 54 2.81 -11.86 -10.07
C LYS A 54 2.43 -10.44 -9.65
N HIS A 55 2.61 -9.46 -10.54
CA HIS A 55 2.18 -8.09 -10.26
C HIS A 55 0.68 -7.98 -10.07
N GLN A 56 -0.13 -8.70 -10.86
CA GLN A 56 -1.58 -8.71 -10.66
C GLN A 56 -1.96 -9.11 -9.23
N VAL A 57 -1.37 -10.19 -8.70
CA VAL A 57 -1.63 -10.66 -7.33
C VAL A 57 -1.26 -9.60 -6.31
N ILE A 58 -0.06 -9.04 -6.41
CA ILE A 58 0.47 -8.07 -5.46
C ILE A 58 -0.37 -6.78 -5.44
N PHE A 59 -0.73 -6.27 -6.63
CA PHE A 59 -1.54 -5.06 -6.74
C PHE A 59 -2.99 -5.28 -6.33
N ARG A 60 -3.57 -6.44 -6.59
CA ARG A 60 -4.90 -6.81 -6.08
C ARG A 60 -4.93 -6.79 -4.55
N LEU A 61 -3.94 -7.41 -3.91
CA LEU A 61 -3.83 -7.42 -2.45
C LEU A 61 -3.55 -6.02 -1.89
N PHE A 62 -2.47 -5.39 -2.33
CA PHE A 62 -1.90 -4.23 -1.64
C PHE A 62 -2.39 -2.89 -2.17
N ARG A 63 -2.92 -2.83 -3.39
CA ARG A 63 -3.39 -1.57 -4.00
C ARG A 63 -4.91 -1.47 -4.11
N LEU A 64 -5.59 -2.60 -4.24
CA LEU A 64 -7.05 -2.69 -4.31
C LEU A 64 -7.69 -3.23 -3.03
N GLY A 65 -6.94 -3.88 -2.14
CA GLY A 65 -7.48 -4.54 -0.95
C GLY A 65 -8.39 -5.73 -1.28
N GLU A 66 -8.21 -6.33 -2.46
CA GLU A 66 -8.99 -7.50 -2.87
C GLU A 66 -8.54 -8.77 -2.16
N SER A 67 -9.47 -9.69 -1.98
CA SER A 67 -9.14 -11.08 -1.64
C SER A 67 -8.55 -11.79 -2.86
N VAL A 68 -7.53 -12.62 -2.63
CA VAL A 68 -6.87 -13.43 -3.67
C VAL A 68 -6.72 -14.87 -3.18
N ASP A 69 -6.96 -15.82 -4.06
CA ASP A 69 -6.88 -17.23 -3.74
C ASP A 69 -5.48 -17.67 -3.32
N HIS A 70 -5.42 -18.73 -2.49
CA HIS A 70 -4.19 -19.23 -1.90
C HIS A 70 -3.14 -19.67 -2.95
N ALA A 71 -3.56 -20.34 -4.01
CA ALA A 71 -2.64 -20.83 -5.02
C ALA A 71 -1.96 -19.68 -5.77
N SER A 72 -2.73 -18.66 -6.16
CA SER A 72 -2.21 -17.45 -6.80
C SER A 72 -1.21 -16.73 -5.88
N VAL A 73 -1.55 -16.54 -4.60
CA VAL A 73 -0.68 -15.83 -3.65
C VAL A 73 0.63 -16.60 -3.40
N THR A 74 0.57 -17.92 -3.17
CA THR A 74 1.78 -18.73 -2.93
C THR A 74 2.67 -18.87 -4.16
N SER A 75 2.10 -18.74 -5.36
CA SER A 75 2.88 -18.68 -6.61
C SER A 75 3.59 -17.33 -6.81
N ALA A 76 3.01 -16.24 -6.33
CA ALA A 76 3.54 -14.89 -6.54
C ALA A 76 4.46 -14.43 -5.40
N VAL A 77 4.12 -14.76 -4.16
CA VAL A 77 4.75 -14.23 -2.95
C VAL A 77 5.56 -15.33 -2.25
N PRO A 78 6.89 -15.16 -2.07
CA PRO A 78 7.72 -16.13 -1.36
C PRO A 78 7.25 -16.38 0.08
N GLN A 79 7.41 -17.62 0.56
CA GLN A 79 6.95 -18.00 1.91
C GLN A 79 7.52 -17.12 3.02
N LYS A 80 8.80 -16.70 2.92
CA LYS A 80 9.42 -15.80 3.89
C LYS A 80 8.68 -14.46 3.99
N VAL A 81 8.18 -13.95 2.86
CA VAL A 81 7.43 -12.68 2.79
C VAL A 81 6.02 -12.88 3.33
N LEU A 82 5.36 -14.00 3.01
CA LEU A 82 4.05 -14.34 3.59
C LEU A 82 4.11 -14.42 5.11
N ASN A 83 5.14 -15.05 5.64
CA ASN A 83 5.36 -15.13 7.09
C ASN A 83 5.54 -13.73 7.70
N ALA A 84 6.38 -12.89 7.08
CA ALA A 84 6.61 -11.52 7.55
C ALA A 84 5.33 -10.67 7.54
N LEU A 85 4.57 -10.72 6.43
CA LEU A 85 3.29 -10.02 6.30
C LEU A 85 2.26 -10.48 7.34
N THR A 86 2.20 -11.79 7.59
CA THR A 86 1.28 -12.36 8.59
C THR A 86 1.71 -12.00 10.02
N THR A 87 3.01 -12.05 10.33
CA THR A 87 3.55 -11.66 11.64
C THR A 87 3.22 -10.22 11.99
N LEU A 88 3.28 -9.31 11.00
CA LEU A 88 2.91 -7.91 11.19
C LEU A 88 1.39 -7.66 11.10
N GLY A 89 0.58 -8.68 10.83
CA GLY A 89 -0.87 -8.52 10.66
C GLY A 89 -1.27 -7.77 9.38
N LEU A 90 -0.36 -7.66 8.40
CA LEU A 90 -0.62 -6.99 7.12
C LEU A 90 -1.28 -7.89 6.09
N LEU A 91 -1.30 -9.18 6.34
CA LEU A 91 -1.97 -10.17 5.50
C LEU A 91 -2.57 -11.26 6.40
N SER A 92 -3.79 -11.66 6.12
CA SER A 92 -4.47 -12.74 6.82
C SER A 92 -5.11 -13.71 5.85
N LYS A 93 -5.18 -14.98 6.26
CA LYS A 93 -5.85 -16.03 5.50
C LYS A 93 -7.23 -16.28 6.08
N THR A 94 -8.27 -16.25 5.22
CA THR A 94 -9.64 -16.57 5.58
C THR A 94 -10.15 -17.66 4.62
N GLY A 95 -10.31 -18.87 5.11
CA GLY A 95 -10.64 -20.02 4.28
C GLY A 95 -9.54 -20.30 3.22
N THR A 96 -9.89 -20.20 1.95
CA THR A 96 -8.99 -20.41 0.82
C THR A 96 -8.41 -19.12 0.25
N GLU A 97 -8.71 -17.96 0.86
CA GLU A 97 -8.29 -16.66 0.34
C GLU A 97 -7.38 -15.92 1.31
N TRP A 98 -6.54 -15.07 0.75
CA TRP A 98 -5.71 -14.10 1.45
C TRP A 98 -6.25 -12.70 1.24
N ARG A 99 -6.20 -11.87 2.28
CA ARG A 99 -6.61 -10.46 2.22
C ARG A 99 -5.78 -9.59 3.16
N THR A 100 -5.68 -8.31 2.84
CA THR A 100 -5.18 -7.29 3.77
C THR A 100 -6.29 -6.84 4.72
N PRO A 101 -5.98 -6.48 5.97
CA PRO A 101 -6.99 -6.01 6.94
C PRO A 101 -7.31 -4.52 6.70
N ASP A 102 -8.19 -4.22 5.73
CA ASP A 102 -8.66 -2.85 5.38
C ASP A 102 -7.54 -1.81 5.19
N MET A 103 -6.36 -2.28 4.74
CA MET A 103 -5.20 -1.43 4.50
C MET A 103 -4.62 -1.68 3.10
N LEU A 104 -4.07 -0.60 2.54
CA LEU A 104 -3.31 -0.62 1.29
C LEU A 104 -1.85 -0.28 1.58
N ILE A 105 -0.95 -0.74 0.71
CA ILE A 105 0.45 -0.32 0.69
C ILE A 105 0.61 0.66 -0.47
N VAL A 106 0.94 1.91 -0.15
CA VAL A 106 1.11 2.97 -1.15
C VAL A 106 2.57 3.44 -1.12
N PRO A 107 3.29 3.38 -2.25
CA PRO A 107 4.62 3.94 -2.32
C PRO A 107 4.56 5.46 -2.39
N ALA A 108 5.38 6.14 -1.58
CA ALA A 108 5.49 7.58 -1.59
C ALA A 108 6.87 8.01 -1.06
N GLU A 109 7.55 8.92 -1.77
CA GLU A 109 8.84 9.54 -1.37
C GLU A 109 9.89 8.50 -0.90
N GLY A 110 9.96 7.35 -1.58
CA GLY A 110 10.91 6.27 -1.22
C GLY A 110 10.50 5.40 -0.03
N LEU A 111 9.27 5.58 0.48
CA LEU A 111 8.67 4.81 1.56
C LEU A 111 7.52 3.95 1.04
N TYR A 112 7.14 2.96 1.84
CA TYR A 112 5.89 2.22 1.69
C TYR A 112 4.97 2.55 2.85
N LEU A 113 3.90 3.28 2.57
CA LEU A 113 2.94 3.73 3.57
C LEU A 113 1.78 2.74 3.69
N LEU A 114 1.35 2.50 4.92
CA LEU A 114 0.12 1.77 5.19
C LEU A 114 -1.02 2.78 5.31
N VAL A 115 -1.98 2.72 4.40
CA VAL A 115 -3.13 3.62 4.38
C VAL A 115 -4.42 2.82 4.39
N GLY A 116 -5.50 3.41 4.90
CA GLY A 116 -6.81 2.75 4.87
C GLY A 116 -7.35 2.59 3.45
N VAL A 117 -8.18 1.57 3.23
CA VAL A 117 -8.89 1.40 1.96
C VAL A 117 -9.86 2.56 1.77
N PRO A 118 -9.81 3.29 0.63
CA PRO A 118 -10.75 4.37 0.37
C PRO A 118 -12.20 3.89 0.45
N SER A 119 -13.08 4.65 1.10
CA SER A 119 -14.51 4.31 1.22
C SER A 119 -15.25 4.19 -0.12
N SER A 120 -14.66 4.74 -1.19
CA SER A 120 -15.15 4.58 -2.57
C SER A 120 -14.80 3.24 -3.20
N TYR A 121 -13.94 2.43 -2.54
CA TYR A 121 -13.60 1.09 -3.02
C TYR A 121 -14.59 0.07 -2.45
N PRO A 122 -15.09 -0.88 -3.25
CA PRO A 122 -16.03 -1.91 -2.78
C PRO A 122 -15.38 -2.89 -1.78
N THR A 123 -14.06 -2.88 -1.67
CA THR A 123 -13.29 -3.69 -0.71
C THR A 123 -13.18 -3.06 0.68
N ALA A 124 -13.61 -1.81 0.85
CA ALA A 124 -13.60 -1.13 2.14
C ALA A 124 -14.66 -1.73 3.09
N SER A 125 -14.23 -2.24 4.25
CA SER A 125 -15.14 -2.75 5.30
C SER A 125 -15.50 -1.66 6.31
N HIS A 126 -14.64 -0.65 6.46
CA HIS A 126 -14.79 0.45 7.43
C HIS A 126 -14.39 1.80 6.82
N PRO A 127 -14.86 2.93 7.38
CA PRO A 127 -14.37 4.25 6.97
C PRO A 127 -12.86 4.33 7.10
N CYS A 128 -12.20 4.85 6.06
CA CYS A 128 -10.76 5.06 6.06
C CYS A 128 -10.35 5.98 7.22
N ARG A 129 -9.50 5.49 8.11
CA ARG A 129 -9.01 6.25 9.28
C ARG A 129 -7.65 6.91 9.03
N ILE A 130 -6.87 6.36 8.12
CA ILE A 130 -5.55 6.90 7.74
C ILE A 130 -5.65 7.26 6.27
N TRP A 131 -5.70 8.55 6.00
CA TRP A 131 -5.85 9.09 4.67
C TRP A 131 -4.50 9.56 4.13
N PHE A 132 -4.25 9.27 2.87
CA PHE A 132 -3.10 9.78 2.15
C PHE A 132 -3.60 10.33 0.82
N ASP A 133 -3.45 11.62 0.61
CA ASP A 133 -3.90 12.30 -0.59
C ASP A 133 -2.85 13.31 -1.11
N LEU A 134 -3.22 14.07 -2.12
CA LEU A 134 -2.35 15.08 -2.69
C LEU A 134 -1.94 16.16 -1.67
N SER A 135 -2.79 16.47 -0.69
CA SER A 135 -2.49 17.46 0.35
C SER A 135 -1.33 17.01 1.24
N SER A 136 -1.23 15.72 1.57
CA SER A 136 -0.10 15.16 2.31
C SER A 136 1.23 15.35 1.57
N HIS A 137 1.26 15.14 0.25
CA HIS A 137 2.44 15.42 -0.58
C HIS A 137 2.82 16.90 -0.60
N VAL A 138 1.82 17.79 -0.72
CA VAL A 138 2.07 19.24 -0.75
C VAL A 138 2.67 19.69 0.58
N VAL A 139 2.11 19.24 1.70
CA VAL A 139 2.63 19.57 3.04
C VAL A 139 4.05 19.02 3.21
N ALA A 140 4.31 17.75 2.88
CA ALA A 140 5.64 17.16 3.00
C ALA A 140 6.70 17.94 2.18
N LYS A 141 6.35 18.39 0.98
CA LYS A 141 7.26 19.20 0.13
C LYS A 141 7.42 20.64 0.58
N ALA A 142 6.48 21.18 1.36
CA ALA A 142 6.55 22.51 1.92
C ALA A 142 7.40 22.60 3.20
N LEU A 143 7.73 21.45 3.81
CA LEU A 143 8.57 21.41 4.99
C LEU A 143 10.04 21.75 4.65
N PRO A 144 10.79 22.37 5.58
CA PRO A 144 12.22 22.60 5.39
C PRO A 144 12.98 21.29 5.15
N VAL A 145 13.97 21.32 4.28
CA VAL A 145 14.80 20.15 3.92
C VAL A 145 15.53 19.53 5.13
N SER A 146 15.78 20.34 6.16
CA SER A 146 16.39 19.88 7.42
C SER A 146 15.66 20.46 8.62
N LEU A 147 15.23 19.58 9.49
CA LEU A 147 14.63 19.89 10.78
C LEU A 147 15.61 19.59 11.93
N SER A 148 16.89 19.38 11.63
CA SER A 148 17.92 19.06 12.62
C SER A 148 18.01 20.15 13.68
N GLY A 149 17.94 19.76 14.96
CA GLY A 149 17.97 20.67 16.11
C GLY A 149 16.65 21.39 16.42
N LEU A 150 15.61 21.20 15.61
CA LEU A 150 14.29 21.74 15.86
C LEU A 150 13.40 20.76 16.63
N ARG A 151 12.49 21.32 17.46
CA ARG A 151 11.38 20.55 18.03
C ARG A 151 10.17 20.75 17.15
N VAL A 152 9.66 19.66 16.58
CA VAL A 152 8.52 19.67 15.66
C VAL A 152 7.34 18.97 16.32
N LEU A 153 6.17 19.58 16.23
CA LEU A 153 4.90 18.96 16.61
C LEU A 153 4.01 18.91 15.37
N ASP A 154 3.74 17.70 14.90
CA ASP A 154 2.75 17.45 13.85
C ASP A 154 1.41 17.08 14.52
N ILE A 155 0.42 17.97 14.41
CA ILE A 155 -0.90 17.79 15.02
C ILE A 155 -1.82 16.93 14.15
N CYS A 156 -1.53 16.84 12.85
CA CYS A 156 -2.35 16.13 11.86
C CYS A 156 -1.53 15.09 11.10
N SER A 157 -0.69 14.34 11.80
CA SER A 157 0.30 13.42 11.21
C SER A 157 -0.30 12.44 10.18
N GLY A 158 -1.57 12.11 10.27
CA GLY A 158 -2.26 11.25 9.31
C GLY A 158 -1.48 9.97 8.98
N SER A 159 -0.93 9.90 7.79
CA SER A 159 -0.07 8.80 7.33
C SER A 159 1.37 8.87 7.84
N GLY A 160 1.77 9.97 8.50
CA GLY A 160 3.13 10.18 9.01
C GLY A 160 4.17 10.48 7.93
N ILE A 161 3.75 11.00 6.77
CA ILE A 161 4.66 11.30 5.66
C ILE A 161 5.39 12.64 5.82
N GLN A 162 4.94 13.51 6.70
CA GLN A 162 5.55 14.81 6.95
C GLN A 162 6.91 14.73 7.63
#